data_ed02a29162560b4857b2f93be9afe3ae
#
_entry.id   ed02a29162560b4857b2f93be9afe3ae
#
_cell.length_a   1.000
_cell.length_b   1.000
_cell.length_c   1.000
_cell.angle_alpha   90.00
_cell.angle_beta   90.00
_cell.angle_gamma   90.00
#
_symmetry.space_group_name_H-M   'P 1'
#
loop_
_entity.id
_entity.type
_entity.pdbx_description
1 polymer ?
#
loop_
_entity_poly.entity_id
_entity_poly.type
_entity_poly.pdbx_seq_one_letter_code
_entity_poly.pdbx_strand_id
1 'polypeptide(L)'
;MRERGLSVDHTTVFRWVQRYAPEINRRMRPHLKMGGTSYRLDETYVKVGTGWKYLYRAVDSIGCTIEFMLSAKRDVSAAQRFFKKLMRADHRRLPFTIGTDKHASYPEAFATSVAEKVLPADCKLRRVKYLNNVIEQDHRAIKEVESDAVLPLLP
;
A
#
# COMPACT_ATOMS: atom_id res chain seq x y z
N MET A 1 6.70 -14.74 18.57
CA MET A 1 6.27 -16.14 18.34
C MET A 1 6.45 -17.04 19.55
N ARG A 2 7.26 -16.64 20.53
CA ARG A 2 7.41 -17.39 21.81
C ARG A 2 6.09 -17.58 22.56
N GLU A 3 5.18 -16.61 22.48
CA GLU A 3 3.85 -16.66 23.10
C GLU A 3 2.94 -17.81 22.59
N ARG A 4 3.29 -18.40 21.43
CA ARG A 4 2.55 -19.53 20.82
C ARG A 4 3.35 -20.83 20.85
N GLY A 5 4.39 -20.94 21.68
CA GLY A 5 5.21 -22.14 21.84
C GLY A 5 6.08 -22.50 20.63
N LEU A 6 6.20 -21.61 19.64
CA LEU A 6 7.05 -21.83 18.46
C LEU A 6 8.37 -21.08 18.62
N SER A 7 9.49 -21.83 18.70
CA SER A 7 10.82 -21.29 18.63
C SER A 7 11.33 -21.42 17.20
N VAL A 8 11.15 -20.38 16.39
CA VAL A 8 11.65 -20.32 15.01
C VAL A 8 12.57 -19.12 14.84
N ASP A 9 13.66 -19.33 14.10
CA ASP A 9 14.57 -18.29 13.72
C ASP A 9 13.94 -17.34 12.66
N HIS A 10 14.37 -16.08 12.65
CA HIS A 10 13.88 -15.05 11.71
C HIS A 10 14.12 -15.44 10.25
N THR A 11 15.23 -16.14 9.94
CA THR A 11 15.53 -16.63 8.59
C THR A 11 14.51 -17.67 8.12
N THR A 12 14.03 -18.52 9.02
CA THR A 12 12.98 -19.50 8.74
C THR A 12 11.66 -18.79 8.43
N VAL A 13 11.30 -17.76 9.22
CA VAL A 13 10.11 -16.94 8.96
C VAL A 13 10.22 -16.24 7.61
N PHE A 14 11.39 -15.66 7.30
CA PHE A 14 11.64 -15.02 6.00
C PHE A 14 11.42 -16.00 4.84
N ARG A 15 12.00 -17.21 4.92
CA ARG A 15 11.83 -18.25 3.90
C ARG A 15 10.35 -18.66 3.74
N TRP A 16 9.61 -18.76 4.84
CA TRP A 16 8.18 -19.04 4.79
C TRP A 16 7.40 -17.93 4.11
N VAL A 17 7.68 -16.68 4.43
CA VAL A 17 7.05 -15.53 3.76
C VAL A 17 7.31 -15.59 2.25
N GLN A 18 8.56 -15.76 1.82
CA GLN A 18 8.91 -15.85 0.40
C GLN A 18 8.17 -17.00 -0.30
N ARG A 19 8.07 -18.14 0.34
CA ARG A 19 7.45 -19.33 -0.25
C ARG A 19 5.93 -19.29 -0.25
N TYR A 20 5.33 -18.88 0.87
CA TYR A 20 3.88 -19.06 1.08
C TYR A 20 3.06 -17.80 0.87
N ALA A 21 3.64 -16.59 1.07
CA ALA A 21 2.88 -15.35 0.95
C ALA A 21 2.26 -15.14 -0.45
N PRO A 22 2.94 -15.45 -1.58
CA PRO A 22 2.33 -15.34 -2.90
C PRO A 22 1.08 -16.23 -3.05
N GLU A 23 1.16 -17.46 -2.57
CA GLU A 23 0.05 -18.42 -2.66
C GLU A 23 -1.09 -18.05 -1.70
N ILE A 24 -0.78 -17.65 -0.48
CA ILE A 24 -1.77 -17.15 0.48
C ILE A 24 -2.50 -15.93 -0.10
N ASN A 25 -1.75 -14.97 -0.65
CA ASN A 25 -2.33 -13.79 -1.27
C ASN A 25 -3.27 -14.17 -2.44
N ARG A 26 -2.84 -15.09 -3.31
CA ARG A 26 -3.66 -15.58 -4.41
C ARG A 26 -4.97 -16.21 -3.92
N ARG A 27 -4.92 -17.05 -2.88
CA ARG A 27 -6.10 -17.73 -2.31
C ARG A 27 -7.01 -16.77 -1.56
N MET A 28 -6.44 -15.78 -0.86
CA MET A 28 -7.22 -14.84 -0.06
C MET A 28 -7.92 -13.76 -0.90
N ARG A 29 -7.37 -13.39 -2.05
CA ARG A 29 -7.94 -12.33 -2.92
C ARG A 29 -9.43 -12.49 -3.21
N PRO A 30 -9.97 -13.67 -3.59
CA PRO A 30 -11.39 -13.84 -3.85
C PRO A 30 -12.27 -13.66 -2.61
N HIS A 31 -11.71 -13.83 -1.41
CA HIS A 31 -12.43 -13.72 -0.14
C HIS A 31 -12.35 -12.32 0.50
N LEU A 32 -11.56 -11.40 -0.10
CA LEU A 32 -11.50 -10.03 0.37
C LEU A 32 -12.85 -9.35 0.07
N LYS A 33 -13.38 -8.66 1.07
CA LYS A 33 -14.63 -7.89 0.91
C LYS A 33 -14.40 -6.80 -0.14
N MET A 34 -15.36 -6.62 -1.03
CA MET A 34 -15.36 -5.49 -1.95
C MET A 34 -15.50 -4.20 -1.15
N GLY A 35 -14.47 -3.36 -1.23
CA GLY A 35 -14.43 -2.07 -0.57
C GLY A 35 -15.43 -1.06 -1.15
N GLY A 36 -15.53 0.10 -0.52
CA GLY A 36 -16.25 1.25 -1.06
C GLY A 36 -15.61 1.80 -2.34
N THR A 37 -16.27 2.76 -2.97
CA THR A 37 -15.78 3.47 -4.18
C THR A 37 -14.96 4.72 -3.82
N SER A 38 -14.79 5.03 -2.54
CA SER A 38 -13.97 6.14 -2.06
C SER A 38 -12.66 5.58 -1.50
N TYR A 39 -11.57 5.89 -2.18
CA TYR A 39 -10.24 5.44 -1.82
C TYR A 39 -9.45 6.56 -1.15
N ARG A 40 -8.59 6.21 -0.23
CA ARG A 40 -7.61 7.10 0.38
C ARG A 40 -6.22 6.56 0.11
N LEU A 41 -5.36 7.40 -0.41
CA LEU A 41 -3.97 7.07 -0.69
C LEU A 41 -3.06 7.83 0.26
N ASP A 42 -2.06 7.14 0.75
CA ASP A 42 -1.02 7.70 1.59
C ASP A 42 0.33 7.07 1.32
N GLU A 43 1.40 7.80 1.61
CA GLU A 43 2.76 7.29 1.55
C GLU A 43 3.46 7.44 2.90
N THR A 44 4.11 6.39 3.31
CA THR A 44 4.98 6.43 4.48
C THR A 44 6.39 5.98 4.14
N TYR A 45 7.38 6.48 4.87
CA TYR A 45 8.74 5.99 4.81
C TYR A 45 8.82 4.67 5.57
N VAL A 46 9.47 3.68 4.95
CA VAL A 46 9.80 2.42 5.58
C VAL A 46 11.27 2.09 5.32
N LYS A 47 11.95 1.56 6.31
CA LYS A 47 13.32 1.09 6.17
C LYS A 47 13.31 -0.32 5.62
N VAL A 48 13.97 -0.54 4.48
CA VAL A 48 14.11 -1.86 3.86
C VAL A 48 15.60 -2.14 3.67
N GLY A 49 16.13 -3.06 4.45
CA GLY A 49 17.56 -3.31 4.52
C GLY A 49 18.33 -2.05 4.99
N THR A 50 19.29 -1.60 4.20
CA THR A 50 20.09 -0.39 4.48
C THR A 50 19.47 0.90 3.92
N GLY A 51 18.37 0.82 3.15
CA GLY A 51 17.81 1.95 2.44
C GLY A 51 16.40 2.31 2.88
N TRP A 52 16.06 3.58 2.72
CA TRP A 52 14.70 4.06 2.91
C TRP A 52 13.90 3.93 1.61
N LYS A 53 12.63 3.50 1.73
CA LYS A 53 11.68 3.36 0.63
C LYS A 53 10.38 4.05 0.99
N TYR A 54 9.59 4.36 -0.02
CA TYR A 54 8.23 4.85 0.14
C TYR A 54 7.25 3.69 0.00
N LEU A 55 6.45 3.45 1.02
CA LEU A 55 5.33 2.54 0.97
C LEU A 55 4.08 3.34 0.59
N TYR A 56 3.63 3.17 -0.64
CA TYR A 56 2.33 3.63 -1.11
C TYR A 56 1.27 2.66 -0.65
N ARG A 57 0.18 3.16 -0.11
CA ARG A 57 -0.93 2.34 0.36
C ARG A 57 -2.25 2.99 -0.04
N ALA A 58 -3.20 2.18 -0.49
CA ALA A 58 -4.57 2.57 -0.73
C ALA A 58 -5.50 1.80 0.21
N VAL A 59 -6.39 2.53 0.88
CA VAL A 59 -7.45 1.96 1.71
C VAL A 59 -8.80 2.48 1.25
N ASP A 60 -9.86 1.73 1.53
CA ASP A 60 -11.22 2.17 1.28
C ASP A 60 -11.76 3.06 2.42
N SER A 61 -13.05 3.42 2.32
CA SER A 61 -13.73 4.28 3.30
C SER A 61 -13.86 3.66 4.70
N ILE A 62 -13.74 2.33 4.82
CA ILE A 62 -13.82 1.58 6.09
C ILE A 62 -12.44 1.15 6.61
N GLY A 63 -11.35 1.58 5.94
CA GLY A 63 -9.98 1.29 6.36
C GLY A 63 -9.40 -0.02 5.84
N CYS A 64 -10.13 -0.80 5.03
CA CYS A 64 -9.59 -2.01 4.43
C CYS A 64 -8.53 -1.67 3.39
N THR A 65 -7.36 -2.32 3.46
CA THR A 65 -6.31 -2.15 2.47
C THR A 65 -6.73 -2.74 1.13
N ILE A 66 -6.67 -1.93 0.09
CA ILE A 66 -6.98 -2.31 -1.29
C ILE A 66 -5.72 -2.77 -1.99
N GLU A 67 -4.65 -1.97 -1.89
CA GLU A 67 -3.39 -2.28 -2.54
C GLU A 67 -2.25 -1.50 -1.85
N PHE A 68 -1.03 -2.00 -2.02
CA PHE A 68 0.20 -1.32 -1.58
C PHE A 68 1.33 -1.52 -2.57
N MET A 69 2.32 -0.62 -2.56
CA MET A 69 3.48 -0.68 -3.42
C MET A 69 4.69 -0.02 -2.74
N LEU A 70 5.85 -0.68 -2.82
CA LEU A 70 7.13 -0.07 -2.44
C LEU A 70 7.76 0.65 -3.64
N SER A 71 8.26 1.86 -3.41
CA SER A 71 9.00 2.63 -4.40
C SER A 71 10.27 3.24 -3.80
N ALA A 72 11.33 3.32 -4.60
CA ALA A 72 12.55 4.03 -4.20
C ALA A 72 12.38 5.55 -4.23
N LYS A 73 11.41 6.06 -5.00
CA LYS A 73 11.17 7.48 -5.20
C LYS A 73 9.72 7.85 -4.90
N ARG A 74 9.51 9.10 -4.48
CA ARG A 74 8.20 9.73 -4.33
C ARG A 74 8.03 10.79 -5.42
N ASP A 75 7.68 10.34 -6.61
CA ASP A 75 7.55 11.17 -7.79
C ASP A 75 6.26 10.84 -8.58
N VAL A 76 6.00 11.61 -9.63
CA VAL A 76 4.84 11.43 -10.53
C VAL A 76 4.81 10.01 -11.12
N SER A 77 5.97 9.52 -11.56
CA SER A 77 6.10 8.18 -12.14
C SER A 77 5.75 7.05 -11.14
N ALA A 78 6.15 7.20 -9.88
CA ALA A 78 5.79 6.25 -8.82
C ALA A 78 4.27 6.28 -8.55
N ALA A 79 3.67 7.47 -8.49
CA ALA A 79 2.23 7.60 -8.32
C ALA A 79 1.44 6.99 -9.50
N GLN A 80 1.88 7.19 -10.74
CA GLN A 80 1.28 6.56 -11.92
C GLN A 80 1.38 5.03 -11.88
N ARG A 81 2.56 4.48 -11.52
CA ARG A 81 2.72 3.03 -11.36
C ARG A 81 1.79 2.49 -10.28
N PHE A 82 1.61 3.25 -9.19
CA PHE A 82 0.70 2.86 -8.13
C PHE A 82 -0.76 2.87 -8.60
N PHE A 83 -1.21 3.89 -9.34
CA PHE A 83 -2.54 3.89 -9.95
C PHE A 83 -2.75 2.70 -10.90
N LYS A 84 -1.76 2.38 -11.75
CA LYS A 84 -1.82 1.21 -12.63
C LYS A 84 -1.94 -0.10 -11.83
N LYS A 85 -1.18 -0.24 -10.74
CA LYS A 85 -1.26 -1.41 -9.85
C LYS A 85 -2.61 -1.49 -9.14
N LEU A 86 -3.08 -0.37 -8.62
CA LEU A 86 -4.38 -0.24 -7.94
C LEU A 86 -5.52 -0.68 -8.86
N MET A 87 -5.47 -0.31 -10.14
CA MET A 87 -6.50 -0.67 -11.12
C MET A 87 -6.46 -2.13 -11.60
N ARG A 88 -5.42 -2.88 -11.28
CA ARG A 88 -5.31 -4.33 -11.56
C ARG A 88 -5.82 -5.22 -10.42
N ALA A 89 -6.18 -4.67 -9.30
CA ALA A 89 -6.67 -5.44 -8.15
C ALA A 89 -8.10 -5.96 -8.41
N ASP A 90 -8.26 -7.27 -8.55
CA ASP A 90 -9.52 -7.92 -8.98
C ASP A 90 -10.64 -7.84 -7.94
N HIS A 91 -10.31 -7.64 -6.66
CA HIS A 91 -11.25 -7.61 -5.53
C HIS A 91 -11.81 -6.23 -5.20
N ARG A 92 -11.64 -5.24 -6.07
CA ARG A 92 -12.03 -3.85 -5.84
C ARG A 92 -13.23 -3.41 -6.68
N ARG A 93 -13.91 -2.37 -6.21
CA ARG A 93 -14.81 -1.57 -7.04
C ARG A 93 -14.03 -0.45 -7.72
N LEU A 94 -14.47 0.05 -8.87
CA LEU A 94 -13.85 1.20 -9.49
C LEU A 94 -13.98 2.43 -8.59
N PRO A 95 -12.91 3.21 -8.40
CA PRO A 95 -12.95 4.38 -7.54
C PRO A 95 -13.76 5.51 -8.19
N PHE A 96 -14.73 6.02 -7.45
CA PHE A 96 -15.39 7.29 -7.78
C PHE A 96 -14.61 8.49 -7.22
N THR A 97 -13.92 8.29 -6.11
CA THR A 97 -13.12 9.33 -5.46
C THR A 97 -11.81 8.77 -4.96
N ILE A 98 -10.72 9.47 -5.24
CA ILE A 98 -9.40 9.20 -4.68
C ILE A 98 -8.98 10.39 -3.82
N GLY A 99 -8.89 10.17 -2.51
CA GLY A 99 -8.36 11.12 -1.55
C GLY A 99 -6.85 10.96 -1.41
N THR A 100 -6.10 12.06 -1.48
CA THR A 100 -4.65 12.09 -1.27
C THR A 100 -4.27 13.24 -0.36
N ASP A 101 -3.05 13.22 0.16
CA ASP A 101 -2.44 14.41 0.74
C ASP A 101 -2.24 15.51 -0.34
N LYS A 102 -1.64 16.64 0.08
CA LYS A 102 -1.38 17.75 -0.84
C LYS A 102 -0.08 17.62 -1.64
N HIS A 103 0.57 16.46 -1.66
CA HIS A 103 1.83 16.29 -2.39
C HIS A 103 1.67 16.60 -3.89
N ALA A 104 2.66 17.29 -4.45
CA ALA A 104 2.61 17.84 -5.81
C ALA A 104 2.56 16.78 -6.92
N SER A 105 3.03 15.55 -6.66
CA SER A 105 3.05 14.46 -7.65
C SER A 105 1.67 13.94 -8.04
N TYR A 106 0.66 14.05 -7.17
CA TYR A 106 -0.64 13.45 -7.40
C TYR A 106 -1.48 14.11 -8.50
N PRO A 107 -1.59 15.46 -8.60
CA PRO A 107 -2.43 16.06 -9.63
C PRO A 107 -2.00 15.68 -11.04
N GLU A 108 -0.69 15.74 -11.31
CA GLU A 108 -0.14 15.39 -12.62
C GLU A 108 -0.29 13.89 -12.90
N ALA A 109 0.08 13.04 -11.94
CA ALA A 109 -0.08 11.58 -12.06
C ALA A 109 -1.54 11.17 -12.27
N PHE A 110 -2.48 11.83 -11.59
CA PHE A 110 -3.91 11.58 -11.73
C PHE A 110 -4.41 11.99 -13.12
N ALA A 111 -4.10 13.21 -13.57
CA ALA A 111 -4.51 13.71 -14.89
C ALA A 111 -4.01 12.80 -16.02
N THR A 112 -2.73 12.42 -15.98
CA THR A 112 -2.16 11.48 -16.94
C THR A 112 -2.85 10.10 -16.89
N SER A 113 -3.12 9.59 -15.69
CA SER A 113 -3.76 8.27 -15.53
C SER A 113 -5.22 8.27 -16.01
N VAL A 114 -5.93 9.38 -15.94
CA VAL A 114 -7.28 9.53 -16.54
C VAL A 114 -7.16 9.60 -18.07
N ALA A 115 -6.22 10.40 -18.59
CA ALA A 115 -5.99 10.52 -20.03
C ALA A 115 -5.59 9.18 -20.67
N GLU A 116 -4.76 8.37 -20.00
CA GLU A 116 -4.36 7.03 -20.40
C GLU A 116 -5.46 5.96 -20.16
N LYS A 117 -6.65 6.34 -19.69
CA LYS A 117 -7.76 5.43 -19.35
C LYS A 117 -7.40 4.37 -18.29
N VAL A 118 -6.38 4.65 -17.48
CA VAL A 118 -6.03 3.83 -16.31
C VAL A 118 -7.04 4.04 -15.19
N LEU A 119 -7.44 5.29 -14.96
CA LEU A 119 -8.49 5.66 -14.01
C LEU A 119 -9.80 5.95 -14.75
N PRO A 120 -10.97 5.70 -14.12
CA PRO A 120 -12.25 6.09 -14.68
C PRO A 120 -12.33 7.59 -14.96
N ALA A 121 -12.98 7.99 -16.05
CA ALA A 121 -13.12 9.38 -16.45
C ALA A 121 -13.96 10.22 -15.45
N ASP A 122 -14.86 9.57 -14.73
CA ASP A 122 -15.71 10.17 -13.69
C ASP A 122 -15.06 10.17 -12.29
N CYS A 123 -13.88 9.58 -12.18
CA CYS A 123 -13.11 9.58 -10.92
C CYS A 123 -12.67 11.00 -10.53
N LYS A 124 -12.81 11.33 -9.26
CA LYS A 124 -12.46 12.66 -8.72
C LYS A 124 -11.27 12.58 -7.77
N LEU A 125 -10.28 13.45 -7.98
CA LEU A 125 -9.18 13.62 -7.04
C LEU A 125 -9.58 14.62 -5.94
N ARG A 126 -9.48 14.21 -4.67
CA ARG A 126 -9.69 15.06 -3.49
C ARG A 126 -8.38 15.22 -2.73
N ARG A 127 -7.86 16.45 -2.69
CA ARG A 127 -6.63 16.79 -1.96
C ARG A 127 -6.98 17.41 -0.62
N VAL A 128 -6.92 16.62 0.47
CA VAL A 128 -7.31 17.07 1.81
C VAL A 128 -6.22 16.77 2.83
N LYS A 129 -5.77 17.80 3.53
CA LYS A 129 -4.63 17.75 4.47
C LYS A 129 -4.84 16.78 5.67
N TYR A 130 -6.07 16.46 6.05
CA TYR A 130 -6.37 15.71 7.28
C TYR A 130 -7.22 14.45 7.08
N LEU A 131 -7.42 14.00 5.83
CA LEU A 131 -8.18 12.77 5.55
C LEU A 131 -7.43 11.48 5.93
N ASN A 132 -6.15 11.60 6.26
CA ASN A 132 -5.27 10.45 6.47
C ASN A 132 -5.16 10.02 7.94
N ASN A 133 -5.85 10.68 8.89
CA ASN A 133 -5.79 10.32 10.31
C ASN A 133 -6.18 8.86 10.59
N VAL A 134 -7.06 8.26 9.76
CA VAL A 134 -7.43 6.84 9.87
C VAL A 134 -6.27 5.94 9.42
N ILE A 135 -5.53 6.35 8.39
CA ILE A 135 -4.37 5.61 7.87
C ILE A 135 -3.17 5.81 8.80
N GLU A 136 -3.04 6.97 9.42
CA GLU A 136 -1.94 7.33 10.30
C GLU A 136 -1.89 6.46 11.58
N GLN A 137 -3.05 6.02 12.08
CA GLN A 137 -3.12 5.08 13.20
C GLN A 137 -2.53 3.70 12.85
N ASP A 138 -2.76 3.24 11.62
CA ASP A 138 -2.20 1.97 11.11
C ASP A 138 -0.70 2.06 10.83
N HIS A 139 -0.18 3.26 10.55
CA HIS A 139 1.27 3.47 10.37
C HIS A 139 2.07 3.26 11.65
N ARG A 140 1.46 3.39 12.83
CA ARG A 140 2.14 3.09 14.11
C ARG A 140 2.57 1.64 14.17
N ALA A 141 1.70 0.71 13.80
CA ALA A 141 2.02 -0.71 13.78
C ALA A 141 3.17 -1.05 12.81
N ILE A 142 3.25 -0.36 11.66
CA ILE A 142 4.36 -0.54 10.71
C ILE A 142 5.67 0.02 11.29
N LYS A 143 5.64 1.18 11.96
CA LYS A 143 6.81 1.80 12.57
C LYS A 143 7.30 1.06 13.82
N GLU A 144 6.41 0.44 14.59
CA GLU A 144 6.77 -0.39 15.73
C GLU A 144 7.51 -1.66 15.30
N VAL A 145 7.13 -2.25 14.18
CA VAL A 145 7.86 -3.39 13.58
C VAL A 145 9.27 -2.97 13.12
N GLU A 146 9.47 -1.70 12.73
CA GLU A 146 10.79 -1.18 12.33
C GLU A 146 11.75 -1.02 13.53
N SER A 147 11.25 -0.70 14.74
CA SER A 147 12.09 -0.55 15.93
C SER A 147 12.66 -1.88 16.41
N ASP A 148 11.96 -2.99 16.13
CA ASP A 148 12.34 -4.33 16.60
C ASP A 148 13.02 -5.20 15.53
N ALA A 149 12.98 -4.81 14.26
CA ALA A 149 13.52 -5.56 13.15
C ALA A 149 14.68 -4.84 12.46
N VAL A 150 15.85 -4.88 13.09
CA VAL A 150 17.10 -4.84 12.32
C VAL A 150 17.18 -6.16 11.54
N LEU A 151 16.57 -6.20 10.35
CA LEU A 151 16.73 -7.32 9.44
C LEU A 151 18.17 -7.31 8.90
N PRO A 152 19.01 -8.29 9.25
CA PRO A 152 20.32 -8.38 8.64
C PRO A 152 20.15 -8.66 7.15
N LEU A 153 20.88 -7.89 6.35
CA LEU A 153 21.09 -8.19 4.93
C LEU A 153 21.72 -9.58 4.84
N LEU A 154 21.08 -10.48 4.13
CA LEU A 154 21.75 -11.67 3.65
C LEU A 154 22.53 -11.32 2.39
N PRO A 155 23.72 -11.89 2.22
CA PRO A 155 24.60 -11.67 1.06
C PRO A 155 23.96 -12.13 -0.24
#